data_f76535c3a47cf48ab3668a9d8a89a4b1
#
_entry.id   f76535c3a47cf48ab3668a9d8a89a4b1
#
_cell.length_a   1.000
_cell.length_b   1.000
_cell.length_c   1.000
_cell.angle_alpha   90.00
_cell.angle_beta   90.00
_cell.angle_gamma   90.00
#
_symmetry.space_group_name_H-M   'P 1'
#
loop_
_entity.id
_entity.type
_entity.pdbx_description
1 polymer ?
#
loop_
_entity_poly.entity_id
_entity_poly.type
_entity_poly.pdbx_seq_one_letter_code
_entity_poly.pdbx_strand_id
1 'polypeptide(L)'
;MNNWIVDLNQKEQARGTALVFVPHAGGGPNAFRSVAREIRRKLPVYAICYPGHENRISEPLVDDFSFVAEGIAKAASAYFEDRPFAYFGHSMGASLAHEAARIAALDKLHGPSHLIVSSREAPSSIREAHVHLYDDAEFREELLRVGGVSPEVLEIDELCDIFLPIIRNDYKLIEEYVPAENYEMGIDCPVTAFLGKDDPEALENEMKDWANVTTGFFEMRHFQGGHFYFMDDASQVATALIETLYDSRQSNV
;
A
#
# COMPACT_ATOMS: atom_id res chain seq x y z
N MET A 1 -1.93 19.46 12.42
CA MET A 1 -1.34 19.17 11.10
C MET A 1 -1.59 17.69 10.80
N ASN A 2 -1.90 17.37 9.57
CA ASN A 2 -2.13 15.97 9.19
C ASN A 2 -0.77 15.26 9.05
N ASN A 3 -0.38 14.48 10.07
CA ASN A 3 0.91 13.77 10.08
C ASN A 3 0.89 12.46 9.28
N TRP A 4 -0.29 12.08 8.73
CA TRP A 4 -0.45 10.84 8.00
C TRP A 4 0.04 10.91 6.54
N ILE A 5 -0.01 12.11 5.93
CA ILE A 5 0.30 12.29 4.52
C ILE A 5 1.62 13.06 4.36
N VAL A 6 2.54 12.46 3.65
CA VAL A 6 3.85 13.04 3.30
C VAL A 6 3.85 13.40 1.82
N ASP A 7 4.23 14.65 1.52
CA ASP A 7 4.38 15.15 0.16
C ASP A 7 5.71 14.66 -0.45
N LEU A 8 5.63 13.95 -1.58
CA LEU A 8 6.79 13.46 -2.33
C LEU A 8 7.07 14.27 -3.61
N ASN A 9 6.31 15.34 -3.86
CA ASN A 9 6.40 16.15 -5.07
C ASN A 9 7.69 16.98 -5.17
N GLN A 10 8.31 17.30 -4.03
CA GLN A 10 9.43 18.25 -3.92
C GLN A 10 9.01 19.63 -4.43
N LYS A 11 9.60 20.09 -5.59
CA LYS A 11 9.29 21.39 -6.21
C LYS A 11 8.36 21.28 -7.42
N GLU A 12 7.95 20.07 -7.78
CA GLU A 12 7.08 19.84 -8.93
C GLU A 12 5.63 20.22 -8.58
N GLN A 13 4.89 20.73 -9.55
CA GLN A 13 3.50 21.17 -9.41
C GLN A 13 2.61 20.49 -10.45
N ALA A 14 2.72 19.18 -10.54
CA ALA A 14 1.85 18.39 -11.40
C ALA A 14 0.38 18.56 -11.01
N ARG A 15 -0.51 18.43 -11.99
CA ARG A 15 -1.96 18.53 -11.80
C ARG A 15 -2.63 17.22 -12.16
N GLY A 16 -3.83 17.02 -11.61
CA GLY A 16 -4.65 15.85 -11.89
C GLY A 16 -4.89 15.00 -10.67
N THR A 17 -5.22 13.72 -10.88
CA THR A 17 -5.43 12.75 -9.81
C THR A 17 -4.15 12.58 -9.01
N ALA A 18 -4.22 12.79 -7.71
CA ALA A 18 -3.08 12.58 -6.82
C ALA A 18 -2.90 11.08 -6.57
N LEU A 19 -1.66 10.60 -6.63
CA LEU A 19 -1.33 9.23 -6.24
C LEU A 19 -0.84 9.20 -4.81
N VAL A 20 -1.44 8.35 -3.98
CA VAL A 20 -1.12 8.17 -2.57
C VAL A 20 -0.60 6.76 -2.36
N PHE A 21 0.67 6.62 -2.06
CA PHE A 21 1.28 5.34 -1.71
C PHE A 21 0.90 4.94 -0.28
N VAL A 22 0.46 3.69 -0.11
CA VAL A 22 0.17 3.07 1.19
C VAL A 22 1.19 1.96 1.39
N PRO A 23 2.13 2.11 2.36
CA PRO A 23 3.30 1.24 2.47
C PRO A 23 3.01 -0.19 2.93
N HIS A 24 3.95 -1.08 2.60
CA HIS A 24 4.05 -2.44 3.12
C HIS A 24 4.52 -2.48 4.58
N ALA A 25 4.51 -3.64 5.20
CA ALA A 25 5.00 -3.87 6.56
C ALA A 25 6.46 -3.41 6.73
N GLY A 26 6.72 -2.60 7.76
CA GLY A 26 8.01 -1.97 8.01
C GLY A 26 8.36 -0.81 7.06
N GLY A 27 7.52 -0.58 6.04
CA GLY A 27 7.73 0.46 5.04
C GLY A 27 7.20 1.83 5.47
N GLY A 28 7.63 2.84 4.73
CA GLY A 28 7.17 4.21 4.88
C GLY A 28 7.30 4.99 3.57
N PRO A 29 7.13 6.31 3.60
CA PRO A 29 7.24 7.17 2.42
C PRO A 29 8.53 6.98 1.60
N ASN A 30 9.64 6.64 2.26
CA ASN A 30 10.94 6.46 1.60
C ASN A 30 10.97 5.26 0.65
N ALA A 31 10.19 4.21 0.89
CA ALA A 31 10.11 3.03 0.05
C ALA A 31 9.70 3.37 -1.40
N PHE A 32 8.90 4.42 -1.58
CA PHE A 32 8.38 4.82 -2.89
C PHE A 32 9.12 5.97 -3.55
N ARG A 33 10.24 6.46 -2.98
CA ARG A 33 10.95 7.62 -3.53
C ARG A 33 11.43 7.43 -4.95
N SER A 34 11.85 6.23 -5.32
CA SER A 34 12.30 5.93 -6.69
C SER A 34 11.15 6.04 -7.68
N VAL A 35 10.02 5.41 -7.39
CA VAL A 35 8.81 5.49 -8.23
C VAL A 35 8.26 6.92 -8.25
N ALA A 36 8.18 7.59 -7.11
CA ALA A 36 7.72 8.98 -7.01
C ALA A 36 8.56 9.94 -7.86
N ARG A 37 9.88 9.74 -7.93
CA ARG A 37 10.77 10.55 -8.76
C ARG A 37 10.42 10.48 -10.26
N GLU A 38 10.01 9.30 -10.74
CA GLU A 38 9.60 9.10 -12.13
C GLU A 38 8.22 9.72 -12.43
N ILE A 39 7.31 9.73 -11.44
CA ILE A 39 5.91 10.14 -11.61
C ILE A 39 5.69 11.64 -11.37
N ARG A 40 6.32 12.26 -10.38
CA ARG A 40 5.96 13.57 -9.81
C ARG A 40 5.91 14.74 -10.81
N ARG A 41 6.50 14.61 -11.99
CA ARG A 41 6.36 15.59 -13.07
C ARG A 41 5.06 15.49 -13.83
N LYS A 42 4.37 14.35 -13.71
CA LYS A 42 3.13 14.04 -14.44
C LYS A 42 1.91 14.01 -13.52
N LEU A 43 2.06 13.47 -12.31
CA LEU A 43 1.00 13.37 -11.30
C LEU A 43 1.51 13.88 -9.95
N PRO A 44 0.64 14.51 -9.13
CA PRO A 44 0.95 14.77 -7.73
C PRO A 44 1.11 13.46 -6.96
N VAL A 45 2.17 13.33 -6.15
CA VAL A 45 2.51 12.09 -5.43
C VAL A 45 2.67 12.33 -3.93
N TYR A 46 2.08 11.45 -3.16
CA TYR A 46 2.06 11.46 -1.71
C TYR A 46 2.27 10.05 -1.16
N ALA A 47 2.57 9.93 0.11
CA ALA A 47 2.63 8.64 0.78
C ALA A 47 2.07 8.73 2.19
N ILE A 48 1.51 7.63 2.66
CA ILE A 48 1.11 7.46 4.06
C ILE A 48 2.35 7.21 4.91
N CYS A 49 2.39 7.84 6.09
CA CYS A 49 3.36 7.56 7.14
C CYS A 49 2.61 7.08 8.39
N TYR A 50 2.78 5.82 8.76
CA TYR A 50 2.14 5.24 9.92
C TYR A 50 2.74 5.79 11.24
N PRO A 51 2.00 5.76 12.37
CA PRO A 51 2.61 5.98 13.69
C PRO A 51 3.77 5.01 13.92
N GLY A 52 4.84 5.48 14.56
CA GLY A 52 6.05 4.67 14.80
C GLY A 52 6.98 4.49 13.60
N HIS A 53 6.68 5.09 12.43
CA HIS A 53 7.50 4.95 11.21
C HIS A 53 8.16 6.27 10.81
N GLU A 54 9.35 6.19 10.25
CA GLU A 54 10.11 7.30 9.65
C GLU A 54 9.98 8.64 10.42
N ASN A 55 9.29 9.63 9.84
CA ASN A 55 9.09 10.95 10.46
C ASN A 55 8.25 10.90 11.74
N ARG A 56 7.59 9.78 12.00
CA ARG A 56 6.74 9.52 13.17
C ARG A 56 7.33 8.48 14.11
N ILE A 57 8.61 8.16 13.98
CA ILE A 57 9.33 7.12 14.76
C ILE A 57 9.22 7.32 16.29
N SER A 58 8.97 8.53 16.76
CA SER A 58 8.78 8.82 18.18
C SER A 58 7.36 8.55 18.69
N GLU A 59 6.41 8.27 17.80
CA GLU A 59 5.05 7.89 18.18
C GLU A 59 5.00 6.38 18.49
N PRO A 60 4.10 5.95 19.39
CA PRO A 60 3.89 4.52 19.63
C PRO A 60 3.52 3.78 18.35
N LEU A 61 4.00 2.54 18.22
CA LEU A 61 3.51 1.61 17.21
C LEU A 61 2.02 1.29 17.48
N VAL A 62 1.28 1.03 16.42
CA VAL A 62 -0.14 0.69 16.47
C VAL A 62 -0.32 -0.71 15.90
N ASP A 63 -1.01 -1.57 16.62
CA ASP A 63 -1.37 -2.94 16.23
C ASP A 63 -2.89 -3.14 16.03
N ASP A 64 -3.63 -2.06 15.88
CA ASP A 64 -5.07 -2.05 15.54
C ASP A 64 -5.25 -1.67 14.07
N PHE A 65 -5.58 -2.65 13.23
CA PHE A 65 -5.74 -2.48 11.79
C PHE A 65 -6.86 -1.47 11.45
N SER A 66 -7.98 -1.53 12.18
CA SER A 66 -9.12 -0.63 11.95
C SER A 66 -8.75 0.80 12.27
N PHE A 67 -8.01 1.04 13.36
CA PHE A 67 -7.52 2.37 13.72
C PHE A 67 -6.61 2.95 12.61
N VAL A 68 -5.71 2.13 12.06
CA VAL A 68 -4.81 2.59 10.97
C VAL A 68 -5.62 2.90 9.71
N ALA A 69 -6.53 2.02 9.30
CA ALA A 69 -7.36 2.21 8.11
C ALA A 69 -8.26 3.47 8.23
N GLU A 70 -8.89 3.68 9.41
CA GLU A 70 -9.66 4.89 9.69
C GLU A 70 -8.80 6.16 9.64
N GLY A 71 -7.59 6.09 10.21
CA GLY A 71 -6.61 7.18 10.17
C GLY A 71 -6.28 7.58 8.73
N ILE A 72 -6.04 6.60 7.85
CA ILE A 72 -5.79 6.82 6.42
C ILE A 72 -7.01 7.46 5.74
N ALA A 73 -8.22 6.90 5.93
CA ALA A 73 -9.44 7.39 5.30
C ALA A 73 -9.73 8.85 5.67
N LYS A 74 -9.73 9.16 6.98
CA LYS A 74 -9.96 10.50 7.50
C LYS A 74 -8.89 11.50 7.05
N ALA A 75 -7.62 11.07 7.07
CA ALA A 75 -6.49 11.90 6.67
C ALA A 75 -6.54 12.25 5.17
N ALA A 76 -6.81 11.27 4.31
CA ALA A 76 -6.90 11.48 2.87
C ALA A 76 -8.12 12.36 2.52
N SER A 77 -9.29 12.06 3.07
CA SER A 77 -10.49 12.87 2.86
C SER A 77 -10.28 14.35 3.21
N ALA A 78 -9.68 14.61 4.39
CA ALA A 78 -9.41 15.97 4.84
C ALA A 78 -8.30 16.67 4.04
N TYR A 79 -7.29 15.91 3.54
CA TYR A 79 -6.16 16.50 2.82
C TYR A 79 -6.51 16.84 1.37
N PHE A 80 -7.25 15.97 0.70
CA PHE A 80 -7.57 16.13 -0.72
C PHE A 80 -8.87 16.90 -0.94
N GLU A 81 -9.78 16.98 0.04
CA GLU A 81 -11.06 17.66 -0.07
C GLU A 81 -11.83 17.22 -1.34
N ASP A 82 -11.93 18.11 -2.34
CA ASP A 82 -12.61 17.83 -3.62
C ASP A 82 -11.63 17.36 -4.72
N ARG A 83 -10.33 17.26 -4.43
CA ARG A 83 -9.33 16.85 -5.44
C ARG A 83 -9.34 15.35 -5.62
N PRO A 84 -9.44 14.85 -6.86
CA PRO A 84 -9.38 13.41 -7.09
C PRO A 84 -8.03 12.84 -6.66
N PHE A 85 -8.07 11.71 -5.97
CA PHE A 85 -6.88 10.94 -5.59
C PHE A 85 -7.10 9.45 -5.82
N ALA A 86 -6.02 8.70 -5.90
CA ALA A 86 -6.00 7.25 -6.01
C ALA A 86 -5.06 6.67 -4.97
N TYR A 87 -5.34 5.49 -4.45
CA TYR A 87 -4.41 4.74 -3.64
C TYR A 87 -3.60 3.78 -4.50
N PHE A 88 -2.31 3.65 -4.18
CA PHE A 88 -1.48 2.50 -4.51
C PHE A 88 -1.03 1.86 -3.21
N GLY A 89 -1.64 0.74 -2.84
CA GLY A 89 -1.26 -0.04 -1.67
C GLY A 89 -0.42 -1.26 -2.05
N HIS A 90 0.71 -1.46 -1.38
CA HIS A 90 1.57 -2.62 -1.61
C HIS A 90 1.59 -3.53 -0.40
N SER A 91 1.40 -4.86 -0.59
CA SER A 91 1.38 -5.86 0.47
C SER A 91 0.38 -5.48 1.56
N MET A 92 0.76 -5.36 2.85
CA MET A 92 -0.08 -4.84 3.93
C MET A 92 -0.83 -3.56 3.52
N GLY A 93 -0.15 -2.66 2.83
CA GLY A 93 -0.73 -1.40 2.36
C GLY A 93 -1.89 -1.57 1.38
N ALA A 94 -1.99 -2.68 0.65
CA ALA A 94 -3.13 -2.96 -0.23
C ALA A 94 -4.40 -3.24 0.59
N SER A 95 -4.30 -4.05 1.64
CA SER A 95 -5.41 -4.30 2.56
C SER A 95 -5.84 -3.03 3.30
N LEU A 96 -4.87 -2.22 3.77
CA LEU A 96 -5.16 -0.94 4.43
C LEU A 96 -5.81 0.08 3.47
N ALA A 97 -5.34 0.16 2.22
CA ALA A 97 -5.92 1.05 1.22
C ALA A 97 -7.36 0.66 0.85
N HIS A 98 -7.63 -0.64 0.72
CA HIS A 98 -8.98 -1.16 0.50
C HIS A 98 -9.91 -0.82 1.68
N GLU A 99 -9.50 -1.14 2.90
CA GLU A 99 -10.32 -0.87 4.08
C GLU A 99 -10.55 0.64 4.27
N ALA A 100 -9.53 1.48 4.02
CA ALA A 100 -9.68 2.93 4.06
C ALA A 100 -10.66 3.45 2.99
N ALA A 101 -10.65 2.87 1.78
CA ALA A 101 -11.62 3.19 0.73
C ALA A 101 -13.04 2.78 1.13
N ARG A 102 -13.20 1.60 1.73
CA ARG A 102 -14.49 1.08 2.23
C ARG A 102 -15.04 1.95 3.36
N ILE A 103 -14.21 2.33 4.33
CA ILE A 103 -14.58 3.25 5.42
C ILE A 103 -15.02 4.60 4.83
N ALA A 104 -14.25 5.14 3.87
CA ALA A 104 -14.61 6.41 3.24
C ALA A 104 -16.00 6.36 2.59
N ALA A 105 -16.33 5.27 1.89
CA ALA A 105 -17.65 5.09 1.27
C ALA A 105 -18.77 4.98 2.31
N LEU A 106 -18.58 4.17 3.37
CA LEU A 106 -19.58 3.98 4.43
C LEU A 106 -19.84 5.26 5.23
N ASP A 107 -18.79 5.99 5.58
CA ASP A 107 -18.87 7.22 6.37
C ASP A 107 -19.14 8.46 5.52
N LYS A 108 -19.32 8.30 4.19
CA LYS A 108 -19.54 9.38 3.21
C LYS A 108 -18.41 10.43 3.23
N LEU A 109 -17.19 9.97 3.43
CA LEU A 109 -16.00 10.78 3.28
C LEU A 109 -15.62 10.88 1.80
N HIS A 110 -14.75 11.84 1.45
CA HIS A 110 -14.15 11.87 0.12
C HIS A 110 -13.20 10.66 -0.03
N GLY A 111 -13.57 9.72 -0.90
CA GLY A 111 -12.86 8.47 -1.15
C GLY A 111 -11.97 8.52 -2.40
N PRO A 112 -11.18 7.47 -2.63
CA PRO A 112 -10.32 7.39 -3.81
C PRO A 112 -11.14 7.21 -5.09
N SER A 113 -10.67 7.81 -6.19
CA SER A 113 -11.23 7.63 -7.54
C SER A 113 -10.68 6.37 -8.23
N HIS A 114 -9.68 5.72 -7.67
CA HIS A 114 -9.09 4.47 -8.14
C HIS A 114 -8.34 3.78 -6.99
N LEU A 115 -8.45 2.46 -6.89
CA LEU A 115 -7.68 1.65 -5.96
C LEU A 115 -6.72 0.76 -6.76
N ILE A 116 -5.42 0.91 -6.53
CA ILE A 116 -4.40 0.05 -7.12
C ILE A 116 -3.82 -0.80 -5.99
N VAL A 117 -4.03 -2.11 -6.08
CA VAL A 117 -3.57 -3.10 -5.10
C VAL A 117 -2.39 -3.87 -5.67
N SER A 118 -1.35 -4.06 -4.88
CA SER A 118 -0.09 -4.63 -5.33
C SER A 118 0.38 -5.74 -4.40
N SER A 119 0.63 -6.91 -4.97
CA SER A 119 1.26 -8.06 -4.27
C SER A 119 0.57 -8.39 -2.93
N ARG A 120 -0.74 -8.49 -2.94
CA ARG A 120 -1.56 -8.89 -1.79
C ARG A 120 -2.81 -9.61 -2.24
N GLU A 121 -3.09 -10.76 -1.69
CA GLU A 121 -4.33 -11.48 -1.90
C GLU A 121 -5.56 -10.64 -1.52
N ALA A 122 -6.67 -10.89 -2.20
CA ALA A 122 -7.94 -10.22 -1.89
C ALA A 122 -8.49 -10.63 -0.52
N PRO A 123 -9.38 -9.83 0.09
CA PRO A 123 -9.98 -10.17 1.39
C PRO A 123 -10.62 -11.55 1.48
N SER A 124 -11.14 -12.08 0.36
CA SER A 124 -11.72 -13.44 0.28
C SER A 124 -10.68 -14.58 0.32
N SER A 125 -9.41 -14.27 0.08
CA SER A 125 -8.35 -15.25 -0.13
C SER A 125 -7.24 -15.15 0.92
N ILE A 126 -7.45 -14.36 1.99
CA ILE A 126 -6.48 -14.18 3.07
C ILE A 126 -6.16 -15.52 3.71
N ARG A 127 -4.86 -15.80 3.81
CA ARG A 127 -4.31 -16.99 4.44
C ARG A 127 -3.88 -16.69 5.87
N GLU A 128 -4.13 -17.64 6.75
CA GLU A 128 -3.63 -17.56 8.13
C GLU A 128 -2.09 -17.66 8.13
N ALA A 129 -1.44 -16.74 8.82
CA ALA A 129 0.00 -16.68 8.99
C ALA A 129 0.35 -16.20 10.40
N HIS A 130 1.52 -16.56 10.90
CA HIS A 130 1.98 -16.24 12.25
C HIS A 130 3.47 -15.86 12.28
N VAL A 131 3.93 -15.21 11.23
CA VAL A 131 5.32 -14.78 11.06
C VAL A 131 5.76 -13.82 12.18
N HIS A 132 4.83 -13.00 12.69
CA HIS A 132 5.11 -12.11 13.82
C HIS A 132 5.51 -12.87 15.11
N LEU A 133 5.17 -14.16 15.24
CA LEU A 133 5.53 -15.02 16.36
C LEU A 133 6.87 -15.75 16.21
N TYR A 134 7.51 -15.68 15.05
CA TYR A 134 8.81 -16.30 14.82
C TYR A 134 9.88 -15.72 15.76
N ASP A 135 10.86 -16.51 16.12
CA ASP A 135 12.04 -15.96 16.78
C ASP A 135 12.82 -15.01 15.82
N ASP A 136 13.81 -14.30 16.35
CA ASP A 136 14.49 -13.28 15.54
C ASP A 136 15.31 -13.88 14.38
N ALA A 137 15.79 -15.11 14.51
CA ALA A 137 16.53 -15.79 13.45
C ALA A 137 15.56 -16.21 12.33
N GLU A 138 14.49 -16.88 12.67
CA GLU A 138 13.43 -17.28 11.73
C GLU A 138 12.81 -16.07 11.05
N PHE A 139 12.59 -14.98 11.80
CA PHE A 139 12.01 -13.75 11.27
C PHE A 139 12.94 -13.07 10.25
N ARG A 140 14.25 -13.02 10.53
CA ARG A 140 15.25 -12.51 9.57
C ARG A 140 15.29 -13.35 8.29
N GLU A 141 15.24 -14.69 8.40
CA GLU A 141 15.19 -15.59 7.25
C GLU A 141 13.96 -15.34 6.39
N GLU A 142 12.80 -15.13 7.02
CA GLU A 142 11.56 -14.81 6.33
C GLU A 142 11.63 -13.45 5.59
N LEU A 143 12.18 -12.43 6.22
CA LEU A 143 12.39 -11.13 5.58
C LEU A 143 13.33 -11.22 4.36
N LEU A 144 14.36 -12.07 4.42
CA LEU A 144 15.24 -12.35 3.28
C LEU A 144 14.49 -13.10 2.16
N ARG A 145 13.63 -14.06 2.52
CA ARG A 145 12.85 -14.84 1.56
C ARG A 145 11.86 -13.97 0.77
N VAL A 146 11.16 -13.09 1.46
CA VAL A 146 10.18 -12.19 0.84
C VAL A 146 10.88 -11.05 0.11
N GLY A 147 12.00 -10.57 0.63
CA GLY A 147 12.76 -9.44 0.11
C GLY A 147 12.37 -8.11 0.78
N GLY A 148 12.80 -6.99 0.19
CA GLY A 148 12.50 -5.64 0.70
C GLY A 148 13.47 -5.13 1.77
N VAL A 149 14.21 -6.02 2.42
CA VAL A 149 15.32 -5.67 3.33
C VAL A 149 16.59 -6.30 2.77
N SER A 150 17.68 -5.52 2.66
CA SER A 150 18.93 -6.07 2.17
C SER A 150 19.63 -6.95 3.23
N PRO A 151 20.34 -8.02 2.82
CA PRO A 151 21.08 -8.87 3.75
C PRO A 151 22.02 -8.07 4.65
N GLU A 152 22.72 -7.07 4.09
CA GLU A 152 23.67 -6.24 4.81
C GLU A 152 23.04 -5.46 5.97
N VAL A 153 21.78 -5.04 5.82
CA VAL A 153 21.03 -4.37 6.89
C VAL A 153 20.70 -5.34 8.02
N LEU A 154 20.34 -6.57 7.68
CA LEU A 154 20.01 -7.61 8.66
C LEU A 154 21.23 -8.19 9.40
N GLU A 155 22.46 -7.92 8.91
CA GLU A 155 23.72 -8.25 9.59
C GLU A 155 24.14 -7.21 10.64
N ILE A 156 23.50 -6.02 10.68
CA ILE A 156 23.84 -4.95 11.61
C ILE A 156 22.84 -4.95 12.77
N ASP A 157 23.27 -5.45 13.93
CA ASP A 157 22.39 -5.63 15.10
C ASP A 157 21.74 -4.32 15.55
N GLU A 158 22.46 -3.19 15.55
CA GLU A 158 21.93 -1.88 15.94
C GLU A 158 20.81 -1.40 15.02
N LEU A 159 20.83 -1.76 13.73
CA LEU A 159 19.73 -1.49 12.80
C LEU A 159 18.57 -2.45 13.05
N CYS A 160 18.86 -3.71 13.28
CA CYS A 160 17.85 -4.71 13.61
C CYS A 160 17.08 -4.36 14.88
N ASP A 161 17.74 -3.87 15.92
CA ASP A 161 17.11 -3.43 17.17
C ASP A 161 16.06 -2.31 16.95
N ILE A 162 16.24 -1.51 15.88
CA ILE A 162 15.30 -0.44 15.53
C ILE A 162 14.20 -0.96 14.60
N PHE A 163 14.56 -1.68 13.53
CA PHE A 163 13.62 -2.00 12.44
C PHE A 163 12.82 -3.27 12.69
N LEU A 164 13.39 -4.32 13.29
CA LEU A 164 12.67 -5.57 13.50
C LEU A 164 11.40 -5.40 14.37
N PRO A 165 11.41 -4.63 15.47
CA PRO A 165 10.18 -4.37 16.22
C PRO A 165 9.08 -3.71 15.40
N ILE A 166 9.44 -2.78 14.50
CA ILE A 166 8.49 -2.08 13.62
C ILE A 166 7.90 -3.06 12.61
N ILE A 167 8.76 -3.81 11.92
CA ILE A 167 8.32 -4.78 10.90
C ILE A 167 7.44 -5.85 11.56
N ARG A 168 7.85 -6.37 12.71
CA ARG A 168 7.10 -7.40 13.46
C ARG A 168 5.73 -6.91 13.91
N ASN A 169 5.63 -5.66 14.35
CA ASN A 169 4.35 -5.03 14.68
C ASN A 169 3.43 -4.97 13.46
N ASP A 170 3.96 -4.63 12.31
CA ASP A 170 3.18 -4.53 11.08
C ASP A 170 2.76 -5.91 10.54
N TYR A 171 3.64 -6.93 10.71
CA TYR A 171 3.24 -8.32 10.44
C TYR A 171 2.10 -8.75 11.37
N LYS A 172 2.18 -8.45 12.67
CA LYS A 172 1.07 -8.70 13.61
C LYS A 172 -0.20 -7.99 13.14
N LEU A 173 -0.10 -6.71 12.80
CA LEU A 173 -1.22 -5.89 12.34
C LEU A 173 -1.96 -6.54 11.15
N ILE A 174 -1.23 -7.03 10.16
CA ILE A 174 -1.85 -7.59 8.95
C ILE A 174 -2.25 -9.07 9.11
N GLU A 175 -1.57 -9.84 9.94
CA GLU A 175 -1.89 -11.24 10.20
C GLU A 175 -3.11 -11.39 11.11
N GLU A 176 -3.34 -10.44 12.03
CA GLU A 176 -4.54 -10.38 12.87
C GLU A 176 -5.73 -9.68 12.19
N TYR A 177 -5.54 -9.13 10.98
CA TYR A 177 -6.63 -8.51 10.23
C TYR A 177 -7.67 -9.53 9.79
N VAL A 178 -8.90 -9.31 10.20
CA VAL A 178 -10.08 -10.07 9.77
C VAL A 178 -10.94 -9.15 8.90
N PRO A 179 -11.11 -9.46 7.61
CA PRO A 179 -11.99 -8.69 6.73
C PRO A 179 -13.41 -8.62 7.29
N ALA A 180 -14.07 -7.49 7.10
CA ALA A 180 -15.49 -7.38 7.46
C ALA A 180 -16.33 -8.39 6.65
N GLU A 181 -17.41 -8.92 7.23
CA GLU A 181 -18.31 -9.87 6.54
C GLU A 181 -18.84 -9.33 5.20
N ASN A 182 -18.91 -8.02 5.07
CA ASN A 182 -19.38 -7.30 3.88
C ASN A 182 -18.24 -6.57 3.14
N TYR A 183 -17.04 -7.13 3.13
CA TYR A 183 -15.86 -6.53 2.46
C TYR A 183 -16.09 -6.24 0.95
N GLU A 184 -17.04 -6.94 0.32
CA GLU A 184 -17.45 -6.73 -1.08
C GLU A 184 -18.27 -5.45 -1.27
N MET A 185 -18.71 -4.83 -0.19
CA MET A 185 -19.55 -3.63 -0.24
C MET A 185 -18.73 -2.38 0.02
N GLY A 186 -19.08 -1.32 -0.67
CA GLY A 186 -18.66 0.03 -0.30
C GLY A 186 -17.70 0.70 -1.26
N ILE A 187 -17.09 0.01 -2.22
CA ILE A 187 -16.30 0.69 -3.24
C ILE A 187 -16.89 0.49 -4.64
N ASP A 188 -16.98 1.60 -5.37
CA ASP A 188 -17.46 1.68 -6.75
C ASP A 188 -16.36 2.18 -7.70
N CYS A 189 -15.22 2.62 -7.16
CA CYS A 189 -14.08 3.03 -7.96
C CYS A 189 -13.42 1.82 -8.65
N PRO A 190 -12.80 2.04 -9.83
CA PRO A 190 -12.00 1.01 -10.48
C PRO A 190 -10.92 0.43 -9.58
N VAL A 191 -10.64 -0.87 -9.74
CA VAL A 191 -9.55 -1.58 -9.07
C VAL A 191 -8.57 -2.12 -10.11
N THR A 192 -7.29 -1.86 -9.91
CA THR A 192 -6.22 -2.45 -10.72
C THR A 192 -5.28 -3.26 -9.82
N ALA A 193 -5.10 -4.54 -10.13
CA ALA A 193 -4.18 -5.40 -9.40
C ALA A 193 -2.81 -5.48 -10.09
N PHE A 194 -1.74 -5.21 -9.35
CA PHE A 194 -0.36 -5.31 -9.80
C PHE A 194 0.32 -6.50 -9.14
N LEU A 195 1.02 -7.34 -9.93
CA LEU A 195 1.66 -8.55 -9.44
C LEU A 195 3.05 -8.74 -10.05
N GLY A 196 4.06 -9.01 -9.20
CA GLY A 196 5.33 -9.56 -9.63
C GLY A 196 5.19 -11.01 -10.09
N LYS A 197 5.79 -11.39 -11.21
CA LYS A 197 5.65 -12.75 -11.76
C LYS A 197 6.28 -13.84 -10.90
N ASP A 198 7.29 -13.45 -10.15
CA ASP A 198 8.05 -14.34 -9.28
C ASP A 198 7.75 -14.06 -7.78
N ASP A 199 6.59 -13.44 -7.50
CA ASP A 199 6.16 -13.10 -6.14
C ASP A 199 5.87 -14.38 -5.33
N PRO A 200 6.59 -14.64 -4.22
CA PRO A 200 6.36 -15.83 -3.42
C PRO A 200 5.16 -15.71 -2.47
N GLU A 201 4.60 -14.49 -2.31
CA GLU A 201 3.56 -14.19 -1.33
C GLU A 201 2.15 -14.13 -1.94
N ALA A 202 2.02 -13.63 -3.18
CA ALA A 202 0.74 -13.40 -3.82
C ALA A 202 0.59 -14.25 -5.08
N LEU A 203 -0.48 -15.05 -5.16
CA LEU A 203 -0.77 -15.89 -6.32
C LEU A 203 -1.72 -15.17 -7.28
N GLU A 204 -1.57 -15.45 -8.58
CA GLU A 204 -2.38 -14.80 -9.63
C GLU A 204 -3.89 -15.01 -9.43
N ASN A 205 -4.32 -16.22 -9.02
CA ASN A 205 -5.73 -16.51 -8.76
C ASN A 205 -6.27 -15.70 -7.56
N GLU A 206 -5.49 -15.55 -6.51
CA GLU A 206 -5.85 -14.75 -5.33
C GLU A 206 -5.91 -13.26 -5.63
N MET A 207 -5.03 -12.80 -6.54
CA MET A 207 -5.07 -11.42 -7.03
C MET A 207 -6.29 -11.14 -7.93
N LYS A 208 -6.78 -12.14 -8.67
CA LYS A 208 -8.02 -12.01 -9.48
C LYS A 208 -9.26 -11.81 -8.63
N ASP A 209 -9.27 -12.30 -7.40
CA ASP A 209 -10.40 -12.16 -6.49
C ASP A 209 -10.66 -10.70 -6.06
N TRP A 210 -9.70 -9.79 -6.28
CA TRP A 210 -9.92 -8.35 -6.14
C TRP A 210 -11.02 -7.80 -7.07
N ALA A 211 -11.40 -8.52 -8.13
CA ALA A 211 -12.56 -8.18 -8.94
C ALA A 211 -13.88 -8.17 -8.15
N ASN A 212 -13.95 -8.88 -7.03
CA ASN A 212 -15.16 -9.03 -6.23
C ASN A 212 -15.37 -7.89 -5.23
N VAL A 213 -14.38 -7.00 -5.00
CA VAL A 213 -14.48 -5.93 -3.99
C VAL A 213 -15.00 -4.62 -4.54
N THR A 214 -15.24 -4.52 -5.84
CA THR A 214 -15.71 -3.30 -6.50
C THR A 214 -16.85 -3.58 -7.45
N THR A 215 -17.74 -2.62 -7.61
CA THR A 215 -18.73 -2.60 -8.71
C THR A 215 -18.18 -1.90 -9.96
N GLY A 216 -17.01 -1.30 -9.86
CA GLY A 216 -16.31 -0.65 -10.96
C GLY A 216 -15.54 -1.64 -11.86
N PHE A 217 -14.70 -1.07 -12.72
CA PHE A 217 -13.85 -1.87 -13.62
C PHE A 217 -12.70 -2.52 -12.84
N PHE A 218 -12.34 -3.76 -13.24
CA PHE A 218 -11.19 -4.46 -12.72
C PHE A 218 -10.22 -4.82 -13.85
N GLU A 219 -8.93 -4.60 -13.64
CA GLU A 219 -7.85 -5.10 -14.50
C GLU A 219 -6.67 -5.62 -13.67
N MET A 220 -5.80 -6.38 -14.31
CA MET A 220 -4.59 -6.92 -13.70
C MET A 220 -3.38 -6.69 -14.58
N ARG A 221 -2.26 -6.30 -13.98
CA ARG A 221 -0.98 -6.05 -14.66
C ARG A 221 0.14 -6.83 -14.00
N HIS A 222 1.05 -7.37 -14.83
CA HIS A 222 2.17 -8.18 -14.37
C HIS A 222 3.50 -7.47 -14.61
N PHE A 223 4.41 -7.64 -13.66
CA PHE A 223 5.75 -7.07 -13.69
C PHE A 223 6.80 -8.18 -13.58
N GLN A 224 8.00 -7.97 -14.10
CA GLN A 224 9.12 -8.85 -13.81
C GLN A 224 9.58 -8.63 -12.37
N GLY A 225 10.03 -9.68 -11.69
CA GLY A 225 10.53 -9.62 -10.32
C GLY A 225 9.59 -10.26 -9.30
N GLY A 226 10.03 -10.25 -8.04
CA GLY A 226 9.36 -10.85 -6.89
C GLY A 226 8.39 -9.89 -6.21
N HIS A 227 8.25 -10.04 -4.89
CA HIS A 227 7.32 -9.24 -4.09
C HIS A 227 7.57 -7.73 -4.20
N PHE A 228 8.83 -7.31 -4.21
CA PHE A 228 9.23 -5.89 -4.27
C PHE A 228 9.64 -5.42 -5.68
N TYR A 229 9.03 -5.98 -6.74
CA TYR A 229 9.31 -5.65 -8.14
C TYR A 229 9.38 -4.13 -8.43
N PHE A 230 8.65 -3.30 -7.70
CA PHE A 230 8.64 -1.86 -7.87
C PHE A 230 9.96 -1.18 -7.43
N MET A 231 10.76 -1.86 -6.60
CA MET A 231 12.11 -1.42 -6.23
C MET A 231 13.12 -1.78 -7.33
N ASP A 232 12.92 -2.90 -8.03
CA ASP A 232 13.80 -3.39 -9.09
C ASP A 232 13.68 -2.54 -10.37
N ASP A 233 12.44 -2.20 -10.77
CA ASP A 233 12.16 -1.36 -11.94
C ASP A 233 11.10 -0.30 -11.64
N ALA A 234 11.53 0.75 -10.97
CA ALA A 234 10.67 1.90 -10.63
C ALA A 234 10.10 2.61 -11.88
N SER A 235 10.81 2.58 -13.01
CA SER A 235 10.38 3.26 -14.24
C SER A 235 9.21 2.54 -14.90
N GLN A 236 9.25 1.20 -14.96
CA GLN A 236 8.17 0.39 -15.50
C GLN A 236 6.89 0.58 -14.68
N VAL A 237 7.01 0.51 -13.35
CA VAL A 237 5.87 0.68 -12.43
C VAL A 237 5.31 2.10 -12.51
N ALA A 238 6.17 3.11 -12.56
CA ALA A 238 5.77 4.50 -12.73
C ALA A 238 4.96 4.72 -14.02
N THR A 239 5.41 4.11 -15.13
CA THR A 239 4.70 4.17 -16.42
C THR A 239 3.32 3.55 -16.30
N ALA A 240 3.22 2.35 -15.73
CA ALA A 240 1.96 1.65 -15.55
C ALA A 240 0.98 2.43 -14.65
N LEU A 241 1.46 3.04 -13.55
CA LEU A 241 0.65 3.88 -12.67
C LEU A 241 0.11 5.12 -13.38
N ILE A 242 0.94 5.76 -14.21
CA ILE A 242 0.54 6.91 -14.99
C ILE A 242 -0.56 6.51 -16.00
N GLU A 243 -0.37 5.44 -16.76
CA GLU A 243 -1.34 4.91 -17.72
C GLU A 243 -2.67 4.60 -17.03
N THR A 244 -2.65 3.80 -15.94
CA THR A 244 -3.84 3.45 -15.16
C THR A 244 -4.66 4.68 -14.76
N LEU A 245 -4.00 5.75 -14.30
CA LEU A 245 -4.70 6.96 -13.85
C LEU A 245 -5.07 7.94 -14.97
N TYR A 246 -4.47 7.83 -16.16
CA TYR A 246 -4.89 8.58 -17.34
C TYR A 246 -6.04 7.93 -18.08
N ASP A 247 -6.04 6.59 -18.21
CA ASP A 247 -7.08 5.84 -18.93
C ASP A 247 -8.42 5.88 -18.17
N SER A 248 -8.39 5.84 -16.84
CA SER A 248 -9.59 5.97 -16.01
C SER A 248 -10.32 7.33 -16.18
N ARG A 249 -9.66 8.37 -16.72
CA ARG A 249 -10.30 9.65 -17.05
C ARG A 249 -11.12 9.61 -18.33
N GLN A 250 -10.77 8.74 -19.28
CA GLN A 250 -11.50 8.64 -20.56
C GLN A 250 -12.78 7.80 -20.44
N SER A 251 -12.87 6.97 -19.40
CA SER A 251 -14.03 6.11 -19.15
C SER A 251 -15.18 6.80 -18.39
N ASN A 252 -14.95 8.02 -17.90
CA ASN A 252 -15.93 8.81 -17.14
C ASN A 252 -16.50 10.04 -17.92
N VAL A 253 -16.37 10.06 -19.26
CA VAL A 253 -16.94 11.10 -20.15
C VAL A 253 -18.08 10.56 -20.99
#